data_cff1fb4059208152699713b25d26d50b
#
_entry.id   cff1fb4059208152699713b25d26d50b
#
_cell.length_a   1.000
_cell.length_b   1.000
_cell.length_c   1.000
_cell.angle_alpha   90.00
_cell.angle_beta   90.00
_cell.angle_gamma   90.00
#
_symmetry.space_group_name_H-M   'P 1'
#
loop_
_entity.id
_entity.type
_entity.pdbx_description
1 polymer ?
#
loop_
_entity_poly.entity_id
_entity_poly.type
_entity_poly.pdbx_seq_one_letter_code
_entity_poly.pdbx_strand_id
1 'polypeptide(L)'
;MDRAVAMGIPKEDIYIDCLTLTASAEQEGVMETLNALHTVKNELGLKTVLGVSNISFGLPNRVLVNHIFLTMALTNGLDLAIINPNIPEMTGAVRAYKLLANIDKNSVDYIKNYGAMPNV
;
A
#
# COMPACT_ATOMS: atom_id res chain seq x y z
N MET A 1 15.37 -13.07 -6.77
CA MET A 1 14.38 -13.19 -7.85
C MET A 1 14.79 -14.21 -8.93
N ASP A 2 15.94 -14.04 -9.53
CA ASP A 2 16.39 -14.94 -10.60
C ASP A 2 16.43 -16.40 -10.17
N ARG A 3 16.79 -16.64 -8.91
CA ARG A 3 16.81 -17.98 -8.35
C ARG A 3 15.40 -18.60 -8.28
N ALA A 4 14.40 -17.79 -7.89
CA ALA A 4 13.02 -18.26 -7.83
C ALA A 4 12.50 -18.63 -9.21
N VAL A 5 12.78 -17.82 -10.23
CA VAL A 5 12.41 -18.08 -11.62
C VAL A 5 13.14 -19.34 -12.11
N ALA A 6 14.43 -19.49 -11.79
CA ALA A 6 15.21 -20.66 -12.14
C ALA A 6 14.67 -21.94 -11.50
N MET A 7 14.00 -21.85 -10.36
CA MET A 7 13.34 -22.99 -9.70
C MET A 7 11.91 -23.24 -10.19
N GLY A 8 11.47 -22.53 -11.22
CA GLY A 8 10.16 -22.75 -11.83
C GLY A 8 9.01 -21.99 -11.20
N ILE A 9 9.28 -21.00 -10.33
CA ILE A 9 8.25 -20.15 -9.74
C ILE A 9 7.89 -19.05 -10.74
N PRO A 10 6.62 -18.92 -11.18
CA PRO A 10 6.21 -17.85 -12.08
C PRO A 10 6.49 -16.48 -11.46
N LYS A 11 6.91 -15.54 -12.28
CA LYS A 11 7.24 -14.18 -11.85
C LYS A 11 6.05 -13.48 -11.16
N GLU A 12 4.83 -13.71 -11.64
CA GLU A 12 3.62 -13.16 -11.09
C GLU A 12 3.26 -13.68 -9.69
N ASP A 13 3.89 -14.78 -9.25
CA ASP A 13 3.70 -15.36 -7.92
C ASP A 13 4.76 -14.87 -6.92
N ILE A 14 5.65 -13.97 -7.34
CA ILE A 14 6.72 -13.45 -6.51
C ILE A 14 6.32 -12.07 -5.98
N TYR A 15 6.28 -11.92 -4.65
CA TYR A 15 6.06 -10.66 -3.98
C TYR A 15 7.33 -10.27 -3.23
N ILE A 16 7.75 -9.01 -3.39
CA ILE A 16 8.92 -8.47 -2.71
C ILE A 16 8.44 -7.59 -1.56
N ASP A 17 8.89 -7.91 -0.33
CA ASP A 17 8.66 -7.08 0.84
C ASP A 17 9.77 -6.02 0.91
N CYS A 18 9.39 -4.77 0.65
CA CYS A 18 10.33 -3.65 0.65
C CYS A 18 10.64 -3.13 2.06
N LEU A 19 10.13 -3.78 3.08
CA LEU A 19 10.34 -3.48 4.51
C LEU A 19 9.91 -2.06 4.89
N THR A 20 8.88 -1.98 5.73
CA THR A 20 8.44 -0.71 6.31
C THR A 20 9.29 -0.42 7.55
N LEU A 21 10.08 0.64 7.48
CA LEU A 21 10.84 1.14 8.62
C LEU A 21 9.96 2.06 9.47
N THR A 22 10.28 2.15 10.76
CA THR A 22 9.54 2.99 11.70
C THR A 22 9.92 4.45 11.51
N ALA A 23 8.94 5.32 11.19
CA ALA A 23 9.22 6.73 10.90
C ALA A 23 9.82 7.47 12.09
N SER A 24 9.44 7.12 13.32
CA SER A 24 9.99 7.78 14.52
C SER A 24 11.48 7.50 14.71
N ALA A 25 11.97 6.34 14.26
CA ALA A 25 13.38 5.97 14.38
C ALA A 25 14.19 6.36 13.15
N GLU A 26 13.61 6.24 11.96
CA GLU A 26 14.28 6.49 10.69
C GLU A 26 13.36 7.22 9.72
N GLN A 27 13.13 8.50 9.97
CA GLN A 27 12.23 9.29 9.15
C GLN A 27 12.65 9.33 7.68
N GLU A 28 13.96 9.36 7.41
CA GLU A 28 14.49 9.34 6.05
C GLU A 28 14.19 8.02 5.34
N GLY A 29 14.09 6.92 6.10
CA GLY A 29 13.82 5.60 5.56
C GLY A 29 12.43 5.46 4.94
N VAL A 30 11.49 6.35 5.28
CA VAL A 30 10.14 6.32 4.70
C VAL A 30 10.21 6.51 3.19
N MET A 31 10.94 7.52 2.74
CA MET A 31 11.09 7.78 1.30
C MET A 31 11.88 6.66 0.61
N GLU A 32 12.84 6.07 1.30
CA GLU A 32 13.58 4.92 0.75
C GLU A 32 12.65 3.73 0.51
N THR A 33 11.72 3.46 1.44
CA THR A 33 10.72 2.40 1.26
C THR A 33 9.83 2.69 0.04
N LEU A 34 9.35 3.92 -0.10
CA LEU A 34 8.53 4.32 -1.23
C LEU A 34 9.28 4.22 -2.55
N ASN A 35 10.55 4.63 -2.57
CA ASN A 35 11.39 4.52 -3.76
C ASN A 35 11.65 3.05 -4.11
N ALA A 36 11.83 2.19 -3.11
CA ALA A 36 12.02 0.76 -3.34
C ALA A 36 10.76 0.12 -3.97
N LEU A 37 9.57 0.51 -3.52
CA LEU A 37 8.32 0.06 -4.14
C LEU A 37 8.27 0.44 -5.62
N HIS A 38 8.60 1.68 -5.91
CA HIS A 38 8.60 2.20 -7.28
C HIS A 38 9.59 1.42 -8.16
N THR A 39 10.79 1.18 -7.66
CA THR A 39 11.83 0.45 -8.38
C THR A 39 11.42 -1.00 -8.65
N VAL A 40 10.95 -1.70 -7.62
CA VAL A 40 10.53 -3.10 -7.77
C VAL A 40 9.39 -3.21 -8.78
N LYS A 41 8.41 -2.32 -8.70
CA LYS A 41 7.25 -2.36 -9.58
C LYS A 41 7.59 -2.00 -11.02
N ASN A 42 8.31 -0.91 -11.23
CA ASN A 42 8.50 -0.34 -12.55
C ASN A 42 9.77 -0.83 -13.27
N GLU A 43 10.85 -1.11 -12.54
CA GLU A 43 12.10 -1.55 -13.14
C GLU A 43 12.24 -3.07 -13.16
N LEU A 44 11.80 -3.76 -12.10
CA LEU A 44 11.88 -5.21 -12.01
C LEU A 44 10.60 -5.92 -12.46
N GLY A 45 9.49 -5.20 -12.54
CA GLY A 45 8.20 -5.76 -12.94
C GLY A 45 7.65 -6.80 -11.99
N LEU A 46 8.00 -6.73 -10.71
CA LEU A 46 7.55 -7.65 -9.68
C LEU A 46 6.45 -7.01 -8.84
N LYS A 47 5.71 -7.86 -8.14
CA LYS A 47 4.70 -7.41 -7.18
C LYS A 47 5.34 -7.09 -5.84
N THR A 48 4.72 -6.17 -5.10
CA THR A 48 5.23 -5.68 -3.82
C THR A 48 4.25 -5.95 -2.70
N VAL A 49 4.78 -6.11 -1.48
CA VAL A 49 3.99 -6.28 -0.26
C VAL A 49 4.62 -5.45 0.87
N LEU A 50 3.77 -4.89 1.74
CA LEU A 50 4.22 -4.16 2.94
C LEU A 50 3.30 -4.42 4.11
N GLY A 51 3.88 -4.56 5.31
CA GLY A 51 3.18 -4.41 6.58
C GLY A 51 3.10 -2.92 6.91
N VAL A 52 1.95 -2.30 6.68
CA VAL A 52 1.81 -0.84 6.69
C VAL A 52 1.94 -0.24 8.10
N SER A 53 1.34 -0.86 9.13
CA SER A 53 1.24 -0.23 10.44
C SER A 53 2.57 -0.06 11.16
N ASN A 54 3.62 -0.73 10.73
CA ASN A 54 4.96 -0.58 11.31
C ASN A 54 5.50 0.85 11.18
N ILE A 55 5.04 1.60 10.18
CA ILE A 55 5.49 2.97 9.93
C ILE A 55 5.24 3.91 11.11
N SER A 56 4.16 3.68 11.86
CA SER A 56 3.70 4.58 12.92
C SER A 56 4.09 4.13 14.32
N PHE A 57 4.86 3.05 14.46
CA PHE A 57 5.25 2.54 15.78
C PHE A 57 5.92 3.63 16.61
N GLY A 58 5.44 3.85 17.81
CA GLY A 58 5.97 4.87 18.71
C GLY A 58 5.42 6.28 18.49
N LEU A 59 4.55 6.50 17.48
CA LEU A 59 3.94 7.80 17.23
C LEU A 59 2.52 7.88 17.78
N PRO A 60 2.05 9.09 18.16
CA PRO A 60 0.65 9.28 18.51
C PRO A 60 -0.22 9.27 17.24
N ASN A 61 -1.52 9.00 17.43
CA ASN A 61 -2.51 8.97 16.35
C ASN A 61 -2.06 8.10 15.15
N ARG A 62 -1.76 6.85 15.45
CA ARG A 62 -1.17 5.92 14.48
C ARG A 62 -2.04 5.73 13.24
N VAL A 63 -3.35 5.73 13.38
CA VAL A 63 -4.26 5.52 12.25
C VAL A 63 -4.08 6.61 11.20
N LEU A 64 -3.90 7.85 11.61
CA LEU A 64 -3.65 8.96 10.68
C LEU A 64 -2.39 8.71 9.84
N VAL A 65 -1.29 8.36 10.50
CA VAL A 65 -0.02 8.08 9.80
C VAL A 65 -0.16 6.86 8.91
N ASN A 66 -0.79 5.81 9.41
CA ASN A 66 -0.95 4.56 8.68
C ASN A 66 -1.72 4.74 7.37
N HIS A 67 -2.87 5.44 7.40
CA HIS A 67 -3.67 5.55 6.18
C HIS A 67 -3.06 6.50 5.16
N ILE A 68 -2.34 7.52 5.59
CA ILE A 68 -1.60 8.40 4.67
C ILE A 68 -0.43 7.64 4.05
N PHE A 69 0.36 6.91 4.85
CA PHE A 69 1.45 6.11 4.33
C PHE A 69 0.95 5.04 3.35
N LEU A 70 -0.16 4.38 3.67
CA LEU A 70 -0.78 3.40 2.78
C LEU A 70 -1.08 4.03 1.42
N THR A 71 -1.66 5.23 1.40
CA THR A 71 -1.98 5.93 0.16
C THR A 71 -0.72 6.25 -0.63
N MET A 72 0.33 6.73 0.03
CA MET A 72 1.61 7.01 -0.61
C MET A 72 2.23 5.73 -1.20
N ALA A 73 2.16 4.62 -0.46
CA ALA A 73 2.69 3.34 -0.91
C ALA A 73 1.92 2.82 -2.13
N LEU A 74 0.58 2.89 -2.11
CA LEU A 74 -0.25 2.50 -3.24
C LEU A 74 0.10 3.29 -4.50
N THR A 75 0.32 4.59 -4.35
CA THR A 75 0.72 5.47 -5.46
C THR A 75 2.07 5.06 -6.03
N ASN A 76 2.96 4.54 -5.20
CA ASN A 76 4.29 4.11 -5.62
C ASN A 76 4.36 2.64 -6.06
N GLY A 77 3.23 1.96 -6.18
CA GLY A 77 3.19 0.63 -6.77
C GLY A 77 3.02 -0.53 -5.78
N LEU A 78 2.51 -0.26 -4.58
CA LEU A 78 2.20 -1.33 -3.64
C LEU A 78 1.06 -2.20 -4.19
N ASP A 79 1.29 -3.52 -4.27
CA ASP A 79 0.29 -4.47 -4.75
C ASP A 79 -0.50 -5.11 -3.61
N LEU A 80 0.15 -5.44 -2.50
CA LEU A 80 -0.47 -6.11 -1.37
C LEU A 80 -0.12 -5.38 -0.07
N ALA A 81 -1.14 -4.86 0.60
CA ALA A 81 -0.99 -4.19 1.89
C ALA A 81 -1.46 -5.12 3.00
N ILE A 82 -0.60 -5.35 3.99
CA ILE A 82 -0.98 -6.05 5.22
C ILE A 82 -1.50 -4.97 6.16
N ILE A 83 -2.82 -4.91 6.32
CA ILE A 83 -3.51 -3.89 7.11
C ILE A 83 -4.59 -4.55 7.98
N ASN A 84 -5.07 -3.82 8.99
CA ASN A 84 -6.23 -4.25 9.75
C ASN A 84 -7.51 -3.82 9.01
N PRO A 85 -8.28 -4.77 8.42
CA PRO A 85 -9.48 -4.42 7.65
C PRO A 85 -10.63 -3.92 8.52
N ASN A 86 -10.54 -4.05 9.84
CA ASN A 86 -11.55 -3.56 10.77
C ASN A 86 -11.41 -2.07 11.09
N ILE A 87 -10.36 -1.42 10.61
CA ILE A 87 -10.16 0.02 10.77
C ILE A 87 -10.69 0.72 9.52
N PRO A 88 -11.81 1.48 9.61
CA PRO A 88 -12.45 2.08 8.44
C PRO A 88 -11.54 3.00 7.63
N GLU A 89 -10.64 3.72 8.29
CA GLU A 89 -9.70 4.62 7.62
C GLU A 89 -8.77 3.87 6.67
N MET A 90 -8.40 2.63 7.02
CA MET A 90 -7.49 1.83 6.20
C MET A 90 -8.19 1.30 4.96
N THR A 91 -9.36 0.67 5.12
CA THR A 91 -10.13 0.19 3.97
C THR A 91 -10.66 1.35 3.14
N GLY A 92 -10.99 2.48 3.77
CA GLY A 92 -11.40 3.69 3.08
C GLY A 92 -10.31 4.26 2.20
N ALA A 93 -9.05 4.26 2.68
CA ALA A 93 -7.92 4.72 1.89
C ALA A 93 -7.74 3.89 0.61
N VAL A 94 -7.88 2.56 0.70
CA VAL A 94 -7.78 1.67 -0.46
C VAL A 94 -8.90 1.96 -1.46
N ARG A 95 -10.14 2.11 -0.99
CA ARG A 95 -11.28 2.38 -1.87
C ARG A 95 -11.18 3.72 -2.56
N ALA A 96 -10.80 4.76 -1.82
CA ALA A 96 -10.59 6.09 -2.40
C ALA A 96 -9.44 6.09 -3.40
N TYR A 97 -8.35 5.40 -3.09
CA TYR A 97 -7.23 5.25 -4.01
C TYR A 97 -7.67 4.61 -5.33
N LYS A 98 -8.42 3.51 -5.27
CA LYS A 98 -8.89 2.82 -6.48
C LYS A 98 -9.79 3.70 -7.34
N LEU A 99 -10.63 4.52 -6.70
CA LEU A 99 -11.46 5.49 -7.40
C LEU A 99 -10.59 6.52 -8.14
N LEU A 100 -9.66 7.14 -7.42
CA LEU A 100 -8.82 8.22 -7.94
C LEU A 100 -7.82 7.74 -8.99
N ALA A 101 -7.35 6.50 -8.86
CA ALA A 101 -6.41 5.89 -9.80
C ALA A 101 -7.10 5.26 -11.03
N ASN A 102 -8.42 5.44 -11.15
CA ASN A 102 -9.21 4.90 -12.26
C ASN A 102 -9.21 3.36 -12.32
N ILE A 103 -9.08 2.71 -11.18
CA ILE A 103 -9.17 1.25 -11.04
C ILE A 103 -10.61 0.84 -10.79
N ASP A 104 -11.31 1.58 -9.92
CA ASP A 104 -12.75 1.40 -9.65
C ASP A 104 -13.54 2.12 -10.76
N LYS A 105 -13.87 1.39 -11.82
CA LYS A 105 -14.50 1.95 -12.99
C LYS A 105 -15.91 2.45 -12.68
N ASN A 106 -16.19 3.68 -13.12
CA ASN A 106 -17.47 4.38 -12.90
C ASN A 106 -17.81 4.57 -11.42
N SER A 107 -16.82 4.46 -10.54
CA SER A 107 -17.00 4.65 -9.09
C SER A 107 -17.97 3.65 -8.46
N VAL A 108 -18.17 2.50 -9.07
CA VAL A 108 -19.18 1.52 -8.66
C VAL A 108 -18.95 1.01 -7.24
N ASP A 109 -17.73 0.58 -6.93
CA ASP A 109 -17.41 0.03 -5.62
C ASP A 109 -17.49 1.11 -4.53
N TYR A 110 -16.95 2.30 -4.82
CA TYR A 110 -16.98 3.42 -3.88
C TYR A 110 -18.41 3.83 -3.54
N ILE A 111 -19.26 3.98 -4.54
CA ILE A 111 -20.66 4.37 -4.34
C ILE A 111 -21.41 3.28 -3.58
N LYS A 112 -21.15 2.00 -3.88
CA LYS A 112 -21.77 0.88 -3.17
C LYS A 112 -21.48 0.93 -1.67
N ASN A 113 -20.24 1.29 -1.28
CA ASN A 113 -19.82 1.30 0.12
C ASN A 113 -20.18 2.60 0.86
N TYR A 114 -20.29 3.73 0.16
CA TYR A 114 -20.45 5.05 0.78
C TYR A 114 -21.65 5.85 0.28
N GLY A 115 -22.46 5.30 -0.62
CA GLY A 115 -23.57 6.03 -1.24
C GLY A 115 -24.63 6.53 -0.26
N ALA A 116 -24.76 5.92 0.91
CA ALA A 116 -25.70 6.35 1.95
C ALA A 116 -25.13 7.45 2.87
N MET A 117 -23.87 7.80 2.72
CA MET A 117 -23.23 8.83 3.53
C MET A 117 -23.54 10.24 3.00
N PRO A 118 -23.45 11.28 3.87
CA PRO A 118 -23.65 12.66 3.41
C PRO A 118 -22.63 13.05 2.35
N ASN A 119 -23.06 13.91 1.41
CA ASN A 119 -22.21 14.42 0.34
C ASN A 119 -21.32 15.60 0.78
N VAL A 120 -21.22 15.83 2.07
CA VAL A 120 -20.48 16.98 2.61
C VAL A 120 -19.23 16.52 3.33
#